data_356951491416bc92da7e9c8b581de471
#
_entry.id   356951491416bc92da7e9c8b581de471
#
_cell.length_a   1.000
_cell.length_b   1.000
_cell.length_c   1.000
_cell.angle_alpha   90.00
_cell.angle_beta   90.00
_cell.angle_gamma   90.00
#
_symmetry.space_group_name_H-M   'P 1'
#
loop_
_entity.id
_entity.type
_entity.pdbx_description
1 polymer ?
#
loop_
_entity_poly.entity_id
_entity_poly.type
_entity_poly.pdbx_seq_one_letter_code
_entity_poly.pdbx_strand_id
1 'polypeptide(L)'
;MDLKSLYNSAGQWMNNNLVKPAMGISNYYAAPKAEASPTSYNLANRGVQISDADMQAMRPLLYGELSNRSPDKQNLEANVILNTALNRMKAYAANGQPKTLAQVVAMPNQYQAYGSSQYNQYANPPDAPSIAKKGQVDSIVNNIYGQIKSGQYPDNTNGAYYYSHNKDGSITYDDTKKLFAK
;
A
#
# COMPACT_ATOMS: atom_id res chain seq x y z
N MET A 1 0.30 25.36 13.89
CA MET A 1 0.84 24.00 14.15
C MET A 1 2.01 23.83 13.19
N ASP A 2 3.22 23.66 13.72
CA ASP A 2 4.45 23.65 12.91
C ASP A 2 4.55 22.29 12.18
N LEU A 3 4.88 22.34 10.88
CA LEU A 3 5.10 21.17 10.03
C LEU A 3 6.09 20.16 10.63
N LYS A 4 7.07 20.66 11.40
CA LYS A 4 8.07 19.84 12.12
C LYS A 4 7.46 19.00 13.23
N SER A 5 6.42 19.51 13.90
CA SER A 5 5.69 18.82 14.97
C SER A 5 4.78 17.71 14.42
N LEU A 6 4.15 17.92 13.27
CA LEU A 6 3.40 16.89 12.54
C LEU A 6 4.32 15.76 12.03
N TYR A 7 5.52 16.12 11.57
CA TYR A 7 6.52 15.17 11.08
C TYR A 7 7.05 14.26 12.22
N ASN A 8 7.32 14.86 13.38
CA ASN A 8 7.79 14.10 14.55
C ASN A 8 6.71 13.17 15.11
N SER A 9 5.45 13.58 15.09
CA SER A 9 4.34 12.74 15.57
C SER A 9 4.11 11.53 14.68
N ALA A 10 4.19 11.68 13.35
CA ALA A 10 4.06 10.58 12.41
C ALA A 10 5.27 9.63 12.50
N GLY A 11 6.49 10.17 12.64
CA GLY A 11 7.71 9.37 12.81
C GLY A 11 7.74 8.60 14.12
N GLN A 12 7.30 9.20 15.22
CA GLN A 12 7.19 8.52 16.52
C GLN A 12 6.11 7.45 16.53
N TRP A 13 4.98 7.68 15.88
CA TRP A 13 3.93 6.67 15.76
C TRP A 13 4.41 5.45 14.97
N MET A 14 5.12 5.66 13.86
CA MET A 14 5.70 4.57 13.08
C MET A 14 6.80 3.83 13.84
N ASN A 15 7.67 4.55 14.53
CA ASN A 15 8.74 3.92 15.34
C ASN A 15 8.19 3.09 16.50
N ASN A 16 7.11 3.53 17.13
CA ASN A 16 6.52 2.84 18.28
C ASN A 16 5.61 1.66 17.89
N ASN A 17 5.03 1.70 16.67
CA ASN A 17 4.04 0.72 16.22
C ASN A 17 4.51 -0.21 15.10
N LEU A 18 5.58 0.16 14.37
CA LEU A 18 6.04 -0.60 13.20
C LEU A 18 7.50 -1.05 13.29
N VAL A 19 8.33 -0.47 14.15
CA VAL A 19 9.77 -0.76 14.16
C VAL A 19 10.26 -0.99 15.57
N LYS A 20 10.27 -2.24 16.03
CA LYS A 20 11.27 -2.69 16.99
C LYS A 20 12.34 -3.44 16.22
N PRO A 21 13.63 -3.04 16.28
CA PRO A 21 14.68 -3.80 15.62
C PRO A 21 14.78 -5.17 16.31
N ALA A 22 14.45 -6.22 15.60
CA ALA A 22 14.67 -7.59 16.02
C ALA A 22 16.13 -7.95 15.74
N MET A 23 16.94 -8.03 16.77
CA MET A 23 18.06 -8.99 16.75
C MET A 23 17.47 -10.38 16.96
N GLY A 24 17.62 -11.25 15.98
CA GLY A 24 17.47 -12.70 16.10
C GLY A 24 16.12 -13.27 15.68
N ILE A 25 16.11 -13.88 14.48
CA ILE A 25 15.38 -15.10 14.10
C ILE A 25 13.86 -15.10 14.26
N SER A 26 13.18 -15.20 13.09
CA SER A 26 11.83 -15.72 12.91
C SER A 26 10.74 -15.21 13.85
N ASN A 27 10.41 -13.93 13.77
CA ASN A 27 9.08 -13.50 14.14
C ASN A 27 8.37 -13.00 12.86
N TYR A 28 7.44 -13.80 12.37
CA TYR A 28 6.39 -13.33 11.50
C TYR A 28 5.81 -12.07 12.16
N TYR A 29 6.00 -10.91 11.54
CA TYR A 29 5.34 -9.70 11.97
C TYR A 29 3.84 -9.98 11.91
N ALA A 30 3.24 -10.20 13.07
CA ALA A 30 1.80 -10.09 13.19
C ALA A 30 1.49 -8.64 12.81
N ALA A 31 0.89 -8.45 11.64
CA ALA A 31 0.35 -7.16 11.27
C ALA A 31 -0.52 -6.69 12.44
N PRO A 32 -0.41 -5.42 12.88
CA PRO A 32 -1.19 -4.95 14.00
C PRO A 32 -2.65 -5.31 13.76
N LYS A 33 -3.32 -5.92 14.72
CA LYS A 33 -4.78 -6.07 14.70
C LYS A 33 -5.32 -4.66 14.47
N ALA A 34 -5.87 -4.43 13.31
CA ALA A 34 -6.50 -3.16 13.01
C ALA A 34 -7.71 -3.04 13.95
N GLU A 35 -7.55 -2.29 15.04
CA GLU A 35 -8.71 -1.71 15.70
C GLU A 35 -9.38 -0.84 14.64
N ALA A 36 -10.68 -1.03 14.45
CA ALA A 36 -11.44 -0.28 13.47
C ALA A 36 -11.23 1.21 13.73
N SER A 37 -10.43 1.86 12.90
CA SER A 37 -10.24 3.29 12.97
C SER A 37 -11.61 3.95 12.81
N PRO A 38 -11.98 4.98 13.60
CA PRO A 38 -13.28 5.63 13.51
C PRO A 38 -13.57 6.24 12.13
N THR A 39 -12.59 6.29 11.25
CA THR A 39 -12.68 6.77 9.88
C THR A 39 -12.40 5.64 8.88
N SER A 40 -13.34 4.70 8.72
CA SER A 40 -13.31 3.77 7.60
C SER A 40 -14.22 4.25 6.47
N TYR A 41 -13.76 4.12 5.23
CA TYR A 41 -14.49 4.52 4.03
C TYR A 41 -14.94 3.28 3.28
N ASN A 42 -16.23 3.22 3.01
CA ASN A 42 -16.82 2.10 2.28
C ASN A 42 -16.70 2.34 0.77
N LEU A 43 -15.88 1.55 0.09
CA LEU A 43 -15.93 1.41 -1.34
C LEU A 43 -17.10 0.49 -1.70
N ALA A 44 -18.34 1.01 -1.61
CA ALA A 44 -19.57 0.23 -1.75
C ALA A 44 -19.61 -0.52 -3.09
N ASN A 45 -19.08 0.08 -4.16
CA ASN A 45 -18.96 -0.52 -5.49
C ASN A 45 -17.98 -1.71 -5.53
N ARG A 46 -17.13 -1.87 -4.52
CA ARG A 46 -16.12 -2.95 -4.43
C ARG A 46 -16.33 -3.88 -3.24
N GLY A 47 -17.25 -3.56 -2.33
CA GLY A 47 -17.52 -4.38 -1.14
C GLY A 47 -16.35 -4.47 -0.15
N VAL A 48 -15.49 -3.45 -0.08
CA VAL A 48 -14.36 -3.36 0.85
C VAL A 48 -14.39 -2.07 1.63
N GLN A 49 -13.84 -2.09 2.85
CA GLN A 49 -13.66 -0.91 3.68
C GLN A 49 -12.18 -0.58 3.78
N ILE A 50 -11.85 0.70 3.68
CA ILE A 50 -10.48 1.22 3.76
C ILE A 50 -10.43 2.22 4.91
N SER A 51 -9.44 2.06 5.78
CA SER A 51 -9.17 2.97 6.90
C SER A 51 -8.04 3.94 6.58
N ASP A 52 -7.91 5.00 7.39
CA ASP A 52 -6.76 5.90 7.35
C ASP A 52 -5.45 5.11 7.57
N ALA A 53 -5.46 4.12 8.47
CA ALA A 53 -4.30 3.27 8.73
C ALA A 53 -3.90 2.43 7.50
N ASP A 54 -4.86 1.94 6.74
CA ASP A 54 -4.60 1.22 5.49
C ASP A 54 -3.90 2.12 4.47
N MET A 55 -4.36 3.35 4.32
CA MET A 55 -3.74 4.31 3.39
C MET A 55 -2.34 4.74 3.85
N GLN A 56 -2.10 4.82 5.16
CA GLN A 56 -0.75 5.06 5.67
C GLN A 56 0.19 3.89 5.37
N ALA A 57 -0.28 2.65 5.45
CA ALA A 57 0.52 1.46 5.12
C ALA A 57 0.90 1.40 3.63
N MET A 58 0.10 2.00 2.74
CA MET A 58 0.40 2.08 1.31
C MET A 58 1.60 2.98 0.97
N ARG A 59 1.88 4.02 1.77
CA ARG A 59 2.92 5.00 1.46
C ARG A 59 4.31 4.40 1.36
N PRO A 60 4.84 3.70 2.37
CA PRO A 60 6.16 3.09 2.29
C PRO A 60 6.21 1.97 1.23
N LEU A 61 5.10 1.24 1.01
CA LEU A 61 5.03 0.25 -0.05
C LEU A 61 5.22 0.91 -1.43
N LEU A 62 4.43 1.92 -1.74
CA LEU A 62 4.52 2.63 -3.01
C LEU A 62 5.87 3.34 -3.17
N TYR A 63 6.44 3.86 -2.08
CA TYR A 63 7.79 4.43 -2.13
C TYR A 63 8.84 3.39 -2.56
N GLY A 64 8.71 2.16 -2.11
CA GLY A 64 9.61 1.07 -2.50
C GLY A 64 9.34 0.51 -3.91
N GLU A 65 8.06 0.35 -4.28
CA GLU A 65 7.65 -0.24 -5.55
C GLU A 65 7.76 0.72 -6.74
N LEU A 66 7.38 2.00 -6.55
CA LEU A 66 7.37 2.96 -7.65
C LEU A 66 8.77 3.23 -8.16
N SER A 67 8.98 2.93 -9.43
CA SER A 67 10.22 3.18 -10.14
C SER A 67 10.45 4.70 -10.37
N ASN A 68 11.69 5.08 -10.72
CA ASN A 68 12.03 6.44 -11.14
C ASN A 68 11.55 6.73 -12.58
N ARG A 69 10.24 6.58 -12.82
CA ARG A 69 9.58 6.85 -14.10
C ARG A 69 8.92 8.22 -14.08
N SER A 70 8.34 8.61 -15.21
CA SER A 70 7.54 9.84 -15.29
C SER A 70 6.36 9.80 -14.31
N PRO A 71 5.88 10.96 -13.81
CA PRO A 71 4.75 11.03 -12.88
C PRO A 71 3.51 10.27 -13.33
N ASP A 72 3.17 10.33 -14.62
CA ASP A 72 2.01 9.63 -15.18
C ASP A 72 2.13 8.10 -15.06
N LYS A 73 3.35 7.57 -15.33
CA LYS A 73 3.62 6.14 -15.18
C LYS A 73 3.60 5.71 -13.71
N GLN A 74 4.08 6.56 -12.81
CA GLN A 74 4.02 6.30 -11.38
C GLN A 74 2.57 6.31 -10.86
N ASN A 75 1.73 7.22 -11.33
CA ASN A 75 0.31 7.23 -11.01
C ASN A 75 -0.39 5.96 -11.49
N LEU A 76 -0.10 5.53 -12.73
CA LEU A 76 -0.64 4.28 -13.26
C LEU A 76 -0.21 3.08 -12.41
N GLU A 77 1.08 2.97 -12.10
CA GLU A 77 1.65 1.88 -11.31
C GLU A 77 1.07 1.84 -9.89
N ALA A 78 0.94 2.99 -9.22
CA ALA A 78 0.31 3.09 -7.90
C ALA A 78 -1.15 2.61 -7.91
N ASN A 79 -1.90 2.99 -8.95
CA ASN A 79 -3.28 2.54 -9.12
C ASN A 79 -3.36 1.03 -9.34
N VAL A 80 -2.44 0.44 -10.10
CA VAL A 80 -2.40 -1.02 -10.32
C VAL A 80 -2.09 -1.76 -9.03
N ILE A 81 -1.09 -1.30 -8.28
CA ILE A 81 -0.73 -1.89 -6.98
C ILE A 81 -1.92 -1.87 -6.02
N LEU A 82 -2.56 -0.72 -5.86
CA LEU A 82 -3.68 -0.59 -4.94
C LEU A 82 -4.91 -1.40 -5.43
N ASN A 83 -5.24 -1.35 -6.71
CA ASN A 83 -6.38 -2.08 -7.26
C ASN A 83 -6.23 -3.60 -7.07
N THR A 84 -5.06 -4.15 -7.35
CA THR A 84 -4.80 -5.59 -7.14
C THR A 84 -4.87 -5.95 -5.65
N ALA A 85 -4.41 -5.08 -4.74
CA ALA A 85 -4.54 -5.28 -3.31
C ALA A 85 -6.01 -5.26 -2.85
N LEU A 86 -6.83 -4.32 -3.35
CA LEU A 86 -8.27 -4.24 -3.05
C LEU A 86 -9.03 -5.46 -3.58
N ASN A 87 -8.68 -5.95 -4.77
CA ASN A 87 -9.27 -7.16 -5.32
C ASN A 87 -8.96 -8.39 -4.47
N ARG A 88 -7.72 -8.48 -3.94
CA ARG A 88 -7.35 -9.52 -2.97
C ARG A 88 -8.13 -9.40 -1.67
N MET A 89 -8.30 -8.19 -1.12
CA MET A 89 -9.14 -7.96 0.06
C MET A 89 -10.55 -8.52 -0.15
N LYS A 90 -11.18 -8.17 -1.28
CA LYS A 90 -12.51 -8.66 -1.66
C LYS A 90 -12.54 -10.19 -1.74
N ALA A 91 -11.55 -10.80 -2.37
CA ALA A 91 -11.47 -12.26 -2.51
C ALA A 91 -11.28 -12.95 -1.16
N TYR A 92 -10.43 -12.40 -0.27
CA TYR A 92 -10.27 -12.92 1.09
C TYR A 92 -11.57 -12.83 1.90
N ALA A 93 -12.28 -11.71 1.81
CA ALA A 93 -13.57 -11.54 2.49
C ALA A 93 -14.62 -12.55 1.97
N ALA A 94 -14.71 -12.73 0.64
CA ALA A 94 -15.61 -13.70 0.02
C ALA A 94 -15.28 -15.16 0.41
N ASN A 95 -14.03 -15.44 0.77
CA ASN A 95 -13.58 -16.76 1.24
C ASN A 95 -13.65 -16.92 2.77
N GLY A 96 -14.36 -16.04 3.47
CA GLY A 96 -14.52 -16.08 4.93
C GLY A 96 -13.25 -15.70 5.72
N GLN A 97 -12.27 -15.09 5.08
CA GLN A 97 -10.98 -14.68 5.69
C GLN A 97 -10.73 -13.18 5.49
N PRO A 98 -11.59 -12.29 6.00
CA PRO A 98 -11.46 -10.86 5.77
C PRO A 98 -10.08 -10.35 6.24
N LYS A 99 -9.45 -9.52 5.41
CA LYS A 99 -8.15 -8.88 5.67
C LYS A 99 -8.26 -7.38 5.43
N THR A 100 -7.51 -6.62 6.21
CA THR A 100 -7.29 -5.19 5.92
C THR A 100 -6.33 -5.02 4.76
N LEU A 101 -6.28 -3.83 4.16
CA LEU A 101 -5.30 -3.51 3.12
C LEU A 101 -3.87 -3.67 3.65
N ALA A 102 -3.60 -3.17 4.85
CA ALA A 102 -2.30 -3.32 5.51
C ALA A 102 -1.89 -4.81 5.66
N GLN A 103 -2.84 -5.69 6.00
CA GLN A 103 -2.58 -7.12 6.08
C GLN A 103 -2.30 -7.75 4.72
N VAL A 104 -3.03 -7.33 3.68
CA VAL A 104 -2.83 -7.86 2.32
C VAL A 104 -1.46 -7.46 1.77
N VAL A 105 -1.05 -6.21 1.94
CA VAL A 105 0.25 -5.75 1.43
C VAL A 105 1.44 -6.32 2.20
N ALA A 106 1.23 -6.70 3.46
CA ALA A 106 2.25 -7.33 4.32
C ALA A 106 2.42 -8.84 4.07
N MET A 107 1.61 -9.44 3.20
CA MET A 107 1.70 -10.88 2.94
C MET A 107 3.02 -11.25 2.25
N PRO A 108 3.67 -12.35 2.63
CA PRO A 108 4.91 -12.79 2.01
C PRO A 108 4.79 -12.94 0.49
N ASN A 109 5.83 -12.51 -0.22
CA ASN A 109 5.96 -12.65 -1.68
C ASN A 109 4.88 -11.94 -2.51
N GLN A 110 4.14 -10.98 -1.91
CA GLN A 110 3.13 -10.22 -2.64
C GLN A 110 3.73 -8.97 -3.30
N TYR A 111 4.61 -8.29 -2.58
CA TYR A 111 5.29 -7.08 -3.05
C TYR A 111 6.78 -7.17 -2.67
N GLN A 112 7.65 -6.96 -3.67
CA GLN A 112 9.11 -7.08 -3.46
C GLN A 112 9.66 -6.00 -2.54
N ALA A 113 9.05 -4.82 -2.59
CA ALA A 113 9.50 -3.70 -1.78
C ALA A 113 9.13 -3.83 -0.31
N TYR A 114 8.12 -4.63 0.05
CA TYR A 114 7.67 -4.70 1.44
C TYR A 114 8.81 -5.16 2.38
N GLY A 115 9.13 -4.30 3.35
CA GLY A 115 10.23 -4.54 4.30
C GLY A 115 11.65 -4.38 3.73
N SER A 116 11.79 -3.98 2.48
CA SER A 116 13.10 -3.69 1.86
C SER A 116 13.75 -2.44 2.46
N SER A 117 15.03 -2.22 2.14
CA SER A 117 15.70 -0.97 2.51
C SER A 117 14.99 0.26 1.94
N GLN A 118 14.50 0.19 0.71
CA GLN A 118 13.74 1.28 0.08
C GLN A 118 12.42 1.55 0.81
N TYR A 119 11.68 0.52 1.16
CA TYR A 119 10.46 0.65 1.98
C TYR A 119 10.77 1.40 3.29
N ASN A 120 11.86 1.05 3.96
CA ASN A 120 12.24 1.66 5.23
C ASN A 120 12.75 3.10 5.08
N GLN A 121 13.32 3.48 3.92
CA GLN A 121 13.73 4.85 3.62
C GLN A 121 12.56 5.83 3.52
N TYR A 122 11.33 5.37 3.34
CA TYR A 122 10.18 6.27 3.38
C TYR A 122 10.08 7.05 4.69
N ALA A 123 10.37 6.43 5.82
CA ALA A 123 10.34 7.09 7.13
C ALA A 123 11.43 8.16 7.28
N ASN A 124 12.64 7.86 6.79
CA ASN A 124 13.82 8.71 6.89
C ASN A 124 14.57 8.76 5.54
N PRO A 125 14.09 9.56 4.59
CA PRO A 125 14.74 9.69 3.28
C PRO A 125 16.18 10.21 3.44
N PRO A 126 17.19 9.54 2.85
CA PRO A 126 18.60 9.84 3.13
C PRO A 126 19.12 11.09 2.42
N ASP A 127 18.48 11.54 1.34
CA ASP A 127 18.96 12.61 0.48
C ASP A 127 17.82 13.40 -0.18
N ALA A 128 18.14 14.49 -0.85
CA ALA A 128 17.17 15.36 -1.52
C ALA A 128 16.31 14.65 -2.58
N PRO A 129 16.86 13.78 -3.47
CA PRO A 129 16.04 12.99 -4.38
C PRO A 129 15.05 12.09 -3.67
N SER A 130 15.44 11.44 -2.58
CA SER A 130 14.57 10.58 -1.77
C SER A 130 13.45 11.36 -1.08
N ILE A 131 13.74 12.57 -0.61
CA ILE A 131 12.73 13.49 -0.06
C ILE A 131 11.73 13.89 -1.14
N ALA A 132 12.19 14.23 -2.35
CA ALA A 132 11.32 14.57 -3.48
C ALA A 132 10.43 13.39 -3.87
N LYS A 133 10.99 12.18 -3.96
CA LYS A 133 10.24 10.93 -4.22
C LYS A 133 9.15 10.71 -3.15
N LYS A 134 9.48 10.93 -1.87
CA LYS A 134 8.51 10.82 -0.79
C LYS A 134 7.35 11.79 -0.98
N GLY A 135 7.62 13.05 -1.27
CA GLY A 135 6.59 14.06 -1.52
C GLY A 135 5.67 13.68 -2.70
N GLN A 136 6.24 13.09 -3.75
CA GLN A 136 5.49 12.61 -4.90
C GLN A 136 4.59 11.42 -4.54
N VAL A 137 5.10 10.43 -3.82
CA VAL A 137 4.30 9.29 -3.31
C VAL A 137 3.17 9.79 -2.42
N ASP A 138 3.45 10.72 -1.50
CA ASP A 138 2.43 11.29 -0.63
C ASP A 138 1.32 12.00 -1.42
N SER A 139 1.67 12.71 -2.49
CA SER A 139 0.71 13.35 -3.39
C SER A 139 -0.17 12.32 -4.11
N ILE A 140 0.43 11.26 -4.65
CA ILE A 140 -0.29 10.17 -5.31
C ILE A 140 -1.28 9.51 -4.35
N VAL A 141 -0.81 9.13 -3.15
CA VAL A 141 -1.67 8.49 -2.14
C VAL A 141 -2.80 9.41 -1.70
N ASN A 142 -2.55 10.70 -1.50
CA ASN A 142 -3.58 11.66 -1.13
C ASN A 142 -4.65 11.82 -2.22
N ASN A 143 -4.25 11.84 -3.50
CA ASN A 143 -5.18 11.89 -4.62
C ASN A 143 -6.06 10.63 -4.67
N ILE A 144 -5.45 9.45 -4.64
CA ILE A 144 -6.16 8.17 -4.60
C ILE A 144 -7.12 8.12 -3.41
N TYR A 145 -6.65 8.55 -2.25
CA TYR A 145 -7.47 8.55 -1.04
C TYR A 145 -8.66 9.51 -1.14
N GLY A 146 -8.50 10.65 -1.79
CA GLY A 146 -9.62 11.56 -2.12
C GLY A 146 -10.68 10.86 -2.98
N GLN A 147 -10.27 10.11 -3.99
CA GLN A 147 -11.19 9.32 -4.84
C GLN A 147 -11.89 8.21 -4.07
N ILE A 148 -11.19 7.53 -3.16
CA ILE A 148 -11.78 6.50 -2.28
C ILE A 148 -12.85 7.12 -1.38
N LYS A 149 -12.56 8.27 -0.76
CA LYS A 149 -13.52 8.99 0.11
C LYS A 149 -14.77 9.42 -0.63
N SER A 150 -14.63 9.84 -1.87
CA SER A 150 -15.77 10.24 -2.71
C SER A 150 -16.53 9.04 -3.32
N GLY A 151 -16.08 7.81 -3.09
CA GLY A 151 -16.66 6.61 -3.68
C GLY A 151 -16.40 6.46 -5.19
N GLN A 152 -15.49 7.26 -5.76
CA GLN A 152 -15.23 7.34 -7.19
C GLN A 152 -13.96 6.61 -7.64
N TYR A 153 -13.38 5.77 -6.79
CA TYR A 153 -12.16 5.04 -7.14
C TYR A 153 -12.45 3.83 -8.04
N PRO A 154 -12.11 3.89 -9.34
CA PRO A 154 -12.44 2.83 -10.30
C PRO A 154 -11.50 1.62 -10.16
N ASP A 155 -11.99 0.46 -10.60
CA ASP A 155 -11.12 -0.70 -10.84
C ASP A 155 -10.61 -0.69 -12.28
N ASN A 156 -9.36 -0.33 -12.44
CA ASN A 156 -8.69 -0.30 -13.75
C ASN A 156 -7.98 -1.61 -14.10
N THR A 157 -8.16 -2.66 -13.27
CA THR A 157 -7.46 -3.95 -13.42
C THR A 157 -8.40 -5.09 -13.78
N ASN A 158 -9.69 -4.82 -14.02
CA ASN A 158 -10.72 -5.81 -14.32
C ASN A 158 -10.79 -6.95 -13.29
N GLY A 159 -10.57 -6.66 -12.01
CA GLY A 159 -10.60 -7.66 -10.95
C GLY A 159 -9.32 -8.49 -10.82
N ALA A 160 -8.25 -8.17 -11.54
CA ALA A 160 -7.00 -8.93 -11.46
C ALA A 160 -6.39 -8.90 -10.05
N TYR A 161 -5.80 -10.03 -9.65
CA TYR A 161 -5.08 -10.17 -8.37
C TYR A 161 -3.58 -9.98 -8.52
N TYR A 162 -3.04 -10.15 -9.72
CA TYR A 162 -1.62 -10.07 -10.02
C TYR A 162 -1.37 -9.22 -11.26
N TYR A 163 -0.17 -8.67 -11.32
CA TYR A 163 0.32 -7.92 -12.47
C TYR A 163 1.81 -8.16 -12.65
N SER A 164 2.31 -7.86 -13.83
CA SER A 164 3.74 -7.87 -14.13
C SER A 164 4.10 -6.72 -15.07
N HIS A 165 5.34 -6.27 -14.99
CA HIS A 165 5.89 -5.28 -15.92
C HIS A 165 6.54 -5.99 -17.10
N ASN A 166 6.19 -5.54 -18.29
CA ASN A 166 6.86 -5.96 -19.51
C ASN A 166 8.15 -5.16 -19.73
N LYS A 167 9.01 -5.65 -20.62
CA LYS A 167 10.29 -4.98 -20.95
C LYS A 167 10.10 -3.57 -21.51
N ASP A 168 8.99 -3.31 -22.21
CA ASP A 168 8.61 -2.00 -22.74
C ASP A 168 7.99 -1.06 -21.70
N GLY A 169 7.82 -1.56 -20.47
CA GLY A 169 7.22 -0.83 -19.35
C GLY A 169 5.70 -0.83 -19.32
N SER A 170 5.05 -1.57 -20.23
CA SER A 170 3.61 -1.83 -20.12
C SER A 170 3.32 -2.80 -18.98
N ILE A 171 2.05 -2.81 -18.53
CA ILE A 171 1.60 -3.67 -17.43
C ILE A 171 0.68 -4.74 -18.01
N THR A 172 0.97 -6.00 -17.67
CA THR A 172 0.09 -7.13 -17.96
C THR A 172 -0.58 -7.60 -16.68
N TYR A 173 -1.89 -7.78 -16.73
CA TYR A 173 -2.66 -8.35 -15.64
C TYR A 173 -2.74 -9.86 -15.79
N ASP A 174 -2.50 -10.57 -14.69
CA ASP A 174 -2.60 -12.02 -14.67
C ASP A 174 -3.85 -12.44 -13.89
N ASP A 175 -4.88 -12.80 -14.64
CA ASP A 175 -6.16 -13.31 -14.12
C ASP A 175 -6.18 -14.84 -14.01
N THR A 176 -5.14 -15.53 -14.52
CA THR A 176 -5.04 -16.98 -14.50
C THR A 176 -4.56 -17.52 -13.16
N LYS A 177 -3.78 -16.75 -12.42
CA LYS A 177 -3.32 -17.11 -11.08
C LYS A 177 -4.46 -17.03 -10.08
N LYS A 178 -4.80 -18.18 -9.50
CA LYS A 178 -5.79 -18.23 -8.42
C LYS A 178 -5.17 -17.73 -7.12
N LEU A 179 -5.88 -16.84 -6.42
CA LEU A 179 -5.45 -16.36 -5.12
C LEU A 179 -5.48 -17.46 -4.05
N PHE A 180 -6.36 -18.44 -4.24
CA PHE A 180 -6.48 -19.63 -3.40
C PHE A 180 -6.29 -20.88 -4.27
N ALA A 181 -5.32 -21.71 -3.91
CA ALA A 181 -5.27 -23.07 -4.43
C ALA A 181 -6.47 -23.86 -3.88
N LYS A 182 -7.16 -24.59 -4.76
CA LYS A 182 -8.15 -25.57 -4.32
C LYS A 182 -7.43 -26.83 -3.87
#